data_455323f0f4843c2aa705cfce56656250
#
_entry.id   455323f0f4843c2aa705cfce56656250
#
_cell.length_a   1.000
_cell.length_b   1.000
_cell.length_c   1.000
_cell.angle_alpha   90.00
_cell.angle_beta   90.00
_cell.angle_gamma   90.00
#
_symmetry.space_group_name_H-M   'P 1'
#
loop_
_entity.id
_entity.type
_entity.pdbx_description
1 polymer ?
#
loop_
_entity_poly.entity_id
_entity_poly.type
_entity_poly.pdbx_seq_one_letter_code
_entity_poly.pdbx_strand_id
1 'polypeptide(L)'
;MDYNNLLKNKTALVTAGANGIGYAIAKKFEESGAKVFVCDINQDAVDMVNKNHQNIKAIFCDLSQTQMISSMVESTFDYLGHLNIIVNNAGIAGETAGVGEQTLGGWQECLQVNLTSHFETMRVAVPRMEDGGAILSVASVAGRVGFAYRLPYAATKWGVIGMAKSLAVELGPRAIRVNALLPGIVQGERQDKVIEAKAKVRGISFEEMKDEILSAASLGRFVTHEDLAEQAYFLCSDLGKNISGQAISVCGNIEKAN
;
A
#
# COMPACT_ATOMS: atom_id res chain seq x y z
N MET A 1 -13.93 20.63 15.64
CA MET A 1 -13.85 19.61 14.58
C MET A 1 -13.47 18.30 15.29
N ASP A 2 -14.28 17.27 15.16
CA ASP A 2 -13.95 15.95 15.75
C ASP A 2 -12.97 15.24 14.81
N TYR A 3 -11.70 15.30 15.14
CA TYR A 3 -10.62 14.71 14.34
C TYR A 3 -10.62 13.17 14.34
N ASN A 4 -11.41 12.54 15.20
CA ASN A 4 -11.45 11.08 15.29
C ASN A 4 -12.46 10.44 14.34
N ASN A 5 -13.39 11.22 13.77
CA ASN A 5 -14.50 10.71 12.96
C ASN A 5 -14.60 11.36 11.56
N LEU A 6 -13.46 11.73 10.95
CA LEU A 6 -13.45 12.41 9.65
C LEU A 6 -13.82 11.50 8.46
N LEU A 7 -13.89 10.18 8.67
CA LEU A 7 -14.35 9.21 7.67
C LEU A 7 -15.76 8.70 7.94
N LYS A 8 -16.52 9.36 8.84
CA LYS A 8 -17.90 9.01 9.11
C LYS A 8 -18.73 9.04 7.83
N ASN A 9 -19.47 7.96 7.58
CA ASN A 9 -20.28 7.74 6.37
C ASN A 9 -19.46 7.63 5.07
N LYS A 10 -18.14 7.47 5.15
CA LYS A 10 -17.31 7.13 3.99
C LYS A 10 -17.17 5.61 3.86
N THR A 11 -16.91 5.19 2.65
CA THR A 11 -16.67 3.79 2.30
C THR A 11 -15.30 3.64 1.67
N ALA A 12 -14.59 2.57 2.00
CA ALA A 12 -13.23 2.36 1.53
C ALA A 12 -12.98 0.92 1.07
N LEU A 13 -12.27 0.77 -0.03
CA LEU A 13 -11.64 -0.49 -0.45
C LEU A 13 -10.15 -0.44 -0.10
N VAL A 14 -9.64 -1.47 0.58
CA VAL A 14 -8.20 -1.61 0.87
C VAL A 14 -7.72 -2.98 0.36
N THR A 15 -6.82 -2.99 -0.63
CA THR A 15 -6.24 -4.24 -1.15
C THR A 15 -5.10 -4.74 -0.27
N ALA A 16 -4.94 -6.09 -0.13
CA ALA A 16 -4.06 -6.74 0.84
C ALA A 16 -4.27 -6.16 2.25
N GLY A 17 -5.56 -6.06 2.64
CA GLY A 17 -6.02 -5.30 3.80
C GLY A 17 -6.28 -6.15 5.06
N ALA A 18 -6.00 -7.45 5.03
CA ALA A 18 -6.22 -8.30 6.21
C ALA A 18 -4.96 -8.46 7.07
N ASN A 19 -3.80 -7.95 6.63
CA ASN A 19 -2.54 -8.02 7.38
C ASN A 19 -1.66 -6.77 7.15
N GLY A 20 -0.67 -6.58 8.05
CA GLY A 20 0.38 -5.57 7.93
C GLY A 20 -0.15 -4.14 7.75
N ILE A 21 0.45 -3.39 6.81
CA ILE A 21 0.11 -1.98 6.53
C ILE A 21 -1.35 -1.83 6.12
N GLY A 22 -1.84 -2.70 5.24
CA GLY A 22 -3.22 -2.63 4.75
C GLY A 22 -4.24 -2.82 5.87
N TYR A 23 -3.98 -3.76 6.78
CA TYR A 23 -4.85 -3.98 7.95
C TYR A 23 -4.84 -2.79 8.92
N ALA A 24 -3.66 -2.23 9.20
CA ALA A 24 -3.58 -1.04 10.05
C ALA A 24 -4.36 0.15 9.46
N ILE A 25 -4.29 0.34 8.13
CA ILE A 25 -5.07 1.37 7.43
C ILE A 25 -6.57 1.06 7.51
N ALA A 26 -6.99 -0.17 7.24
CA ALA A 26 -8.39 -0.58 7.28
C ALA A 26 -8.99 -0.38 8.68
N LYS A 27 -8.26 -0.80 9.71
CA LYS A 27 -8.62 -0.61 11.13
C LYS A 27 -8.74 0.86 11.49
N LYS A 28 -7.75 1.69 11.13
CA LYS A 28 -7.81 3.14 11.37
C LYS A 28 -9.02 3.79 10.70
N PHE A 29 -9.36 3.36 9.48
CA PHE A 29 -10.51 3.88 8.77
C PHE A 29 -11.82 3.48 9.44
N GLU A 30 -11.96 2.22 9.89
CA GLU A 30 -13.11 1.78 10.70
C GLU A 30 -13.24 2.58 11.98
N GLU A 31 -12.16 2.72 12.74
CA GLU A 31 -12.12 3.51 13.99
C GLU A 31 -12.48 4.99 13.75
N SER A 32 -12.27 5.48 12.53
CA SER A 32 -12.63 6.84 12.11
C SER A 32 -14.01 6.96 11.46
N GLY A 33 -14.82 5.90 11.55
CA GLY A 33 -16.24 5.87 11.17
C GLY A 33 -16.53 5.42 9.74
N ALA A 34 -15.52 4.91 9.00
CA ALA A 34 -15.74 4.35 7.66
C ALA A 34 -16.28 2.93 7.71
N LYS A 35 -17.03 2.54 6.66
CA LYS A 35 -17.30 1.15 6.33
C LYS A 35 -16.25 0.68 5.32
N VAL A 36 -15.57 -0.42 5.60
CA VAL A 36 -14.39 -0.85 4.86
C VAL A 36 -14.61 -2.22 4.22
N PHE A 37 -14.13 -2.38 3.00
CA PHE A 37 -14.02 -3.66 2.32
C PHE A 37 -12.54 -3.95 2.08
N VAL A 38 -12.09 -5.15 2.43
CA VAL A 38 -10.71 -5.56 2.21
C VAL A 38 -10.63 -6.87 1.44
N CYS A 39 -9.57 -7.05 0.70
CA CYS A 39 -9.22 -8.34 0.12
C CYS A 39 -7.79 -8.73 0.51
N ASP A 40 -7.54 -10.03 0.63
CA ASP A 40 -6.21 -10.55 0.92
C ASP A 40 -6.06 -11.97 0.35
N ILE A 41 -4.81 -12.39 0.09
CA ILE A 41 -4.48 -13.76 -0.34
C ILE A 41 -4.39 -14.73 0.85
N ASN A 42 -4.31 -14.23 2.06
CA ASN A 42 -4.24 -15.03 3.29
C ASN A 42 -5.63 -15.29 3.84
N GLN A 43 -6.17 -16.50 3.64
CA GLN A 43 -7.52 -16.88 4.09
C GLN A 43 -7.67 -16.78 5.61
N ASP A 44 -6.68 -17.20 6.40
CA ASP A 44 -6.76 -17.15 7.86
C ASP A 44 -6.87 -15.69 8.35
N ALA A 45 -6.13 -14.78 7.74
CA ALA A 45 -6.23 -13.35 8.04
C ALA A 45 -7.61 -12.77 7.65
N VAL A 46 -8.14 -13.19 6.50
CA VAL A 46 -9.51 -12.84 6.06
C VAL A 46 -10.54 -13.26 7.09
N ASP A 47 -10.47 -14.51 7.57
CA ASP A 47 -11.40 -15.05 8.57
C ASP A 47 -11.28 -14.32 9.92
N MET A 48 -10.06 -13.99 10.33
CA MET A 48 -9.80 -13.22 11.56
C MET A 48 -10.40 -11.81 11.48
N VAL A 49 -10.27 -11.12 10.34
CA VAL A 49 -10.88 -9.79 10.13
C VAL A 49 -12.39 -9.89 10.21
N ASN A 50 -13.02 -10.84 9.49
CA ASN A 50 -14.46 -11.02 9.51
C ASN A 50 -15.02 -11.37 10.90
N LYS A 51 -14.22 -12.05 11.74
CA LYS A 51 -14.60 -12.39 13.12
C LYS A 51 -14.54 -11.21 14.08
N ASN A 52 -13.54 -10.33 13.90
CA ASN A 52 -13.18 -9.33 14.90
C ASN A 52 -13.71 -7.92 14.60
N HIS A 53 -14.19 -7.67 13.39
CA HIS A 53 -14.65 -6.35 12.96
C HIS A 53 -16.10 -6.38 12.48
N GLN A 54 -16.86 -5.34 12.80
CA GLN A 54 -18.26 -5.22 12.39
C GLN A 54 -18.41 -4.41 11.10
N ASN A 55 -17.54 -3.42 10.89
CA ASN A 55 -17.59 -2.52 9.74
C ASN A 55 -16.47 -2.78 8.73
N ILE A 56 -15.69 -3.85 8.92
CA ILE A 56 -14.75 -4.34 7.90
C ILE A 56 -15.24 -5.69 7.39
N LYS A 57 -15.47 -5.77 6.08
CA LYS A 57 -15.72 -7.02 5.36
C LYS A 57 -14.46 -7.45 4.62
N ALA A 58 -14.01 -8.67 4.83
CA ALA A 58 -12.87 -9.24 4.16
C ALA A 58 -13.26 -10.38 3.20
N ILE A 59 -12.57 -10.49 2.06
CA ILE A 59 -12.68 -11.63 1.15
C ILE A 59 -11.29 -12.13 0.73
N PHE A 60 -11.21 -13.41 0.39
CA PHE A 60 -10.05 -13.95 -0.30
C PHE A 60 -9.97 -13.40 -1.73
N CYS A 61 -8.77 -12.93 -2.14
CA CYS A 61 -8.51 -12.53 -3.52
C CYS A 61 -7.00 -12.59 -3.80
N ASP A 62 -6.62 -13.37 -4.81
CA ASP A 62 -5.29 -13.35 -5.38
C ASP A 62 -5.21 -12.28 -6.48
N LEU A 63 -4.56 -11.16 -6.18
CA LEU A 63 -4.42 -10.02 -7.09
C LEU A 63 -3.42 -10.27 -8.25
N SER A 64 -2.74 -11.41 -8.28
CA SER A 64 -2.02 -11.86 -9.46
C SER A 64 -2.98 -12.30 -10.59
N GLN A 65 -4.23 -12.61 -10.23
CA GLN A 65 -5.27 -13.08 -11.13
C GLN A 65 -6.23 -11.94 -11.50
N THR A 66 -6.07 -11.38 -12.68
CA THR A 66 -6.86 -10.21 -13.14
C THR A 66 -8.37 -10.42 -13.04
N GLN A 67 -8.86 -11.64 -13.33
CA GLN A 67 -10.28 -11.96 -13.23
C GLN A 67 -10.83 -11.84 -11.82
N MET A 68 -10.02 -12.18 -10.80
CA MET A 68 -10.41 -12.04 -9.40
C MET A 68 -10.53 -10.56 -8.98
N ILE A 69 -9.76 -9.66 -9.58
CA ILE A 69 -9.84 -8.22 -9.29
C ILE A 69 -11.21 -7.66 -9.67
N SER A 70 -11.73 -8.00 -10.83
CA SER A 70 -13.06 -7.55 -11.27
C SER A 70 -14.15 -8.05 -10.32
N SER A 71 -14.13 -9.33 -9.96
CA SER A 71 -15.09 -9.92 -9.01
C SER A 71 -14.96 -9.29 -7.60
N MET A 72 -13.75 -8.97 -7.16
CA MET A 72 -13.49 -8.30 -5.89
C MET A 72 -14.09 -6.89 -5.89
N VAL A 73 -13.94 -6.14 -6.99
CA VAL A 73 -14.53 -4.80 -7.11
C VAL A 73 -16.07 -4.87 -7.13
N GLU A 74 -16.68 -5.84 -7.83
CA GLU A 74 -18.13 -6.03 -7.77
C GLU A 74 -18.59 -6.33 -6.33
N SER A 75 -17.95 -7.27 -5.64
CA SER A 75 -18.26 -7.58 -4.23
C SER A 75 -18.08 -6.36 -3.31
N THR A 76 -17.14 -5.47 -3.64
CA THR A 76 -16.94 -4.20 -2.92
C THR A 76 -18.19 -3.33 -3.01
N PHE A 77 -18.72 -3.11 -4.21
CA PHE A 77 -19.92 -2.29 -4.42
C PHE A 77 -21.17 -2.96 -3.85
N ASP A 78 -21.30 -4.29 -3.96
CA ASP A 78 -22.41 -5.04 -3.37
C ASP A 78 -22.48 -4.84 -1.85
N TYR A 79 -21.33 -4.84 -1.17
CA TYR A 79 -21.29 -4.67 0.29
C TYR A 79 -21.38 -3.20 0.73
N LEU A 80 -20.68 -2.31 0.04
CA LEU A 80 -20.58 -0.89 0.43
C LEU A 80 -21.71 -0.02 -0.11
N GLY A 81 -22.29 -0.36 -1.26
CA GLY A 81 -23.29 0.43 -1.99
C GLY A 81 -22.67 1.54 -2.85
N HIS A 82 -21.67 2.23 -2.32
CA HIS A 82 -20.91 3.30 -3.00
C HIS A 82 -19.44 3.24 -2.57
N LEU A 83 -18.54 3.95 -3.25
CA LEU A 83 -17.11 3.92 -2.95
C LEU A 83 -16.52 5.34 -2.98
N ASN A 84 -15.98 5.77 -1.82
CA ASN A 84 -15.33 7.07 -1.66
C ASN A 84 -13.80 6.95 -1.70
N ILE A 85 -13.23 5.84 -1.18
CA ILE A 85 -11.78 5.72 -0.98
C ILE A 85 -11.29 4.39 -1.55
N ILE A 86 -10.19 4.43 -2.30
CA ILE A 86 -9.43 3.25 -2.71
C ILE A 86 -8.02 3.36 -2.11
N VAL A 87 -7.60 2.30 -1.39
CA VAL A 87 -6.20 2.12 -0.98
C VAL A 87 -5.62 0.91 -1.70
N ASN A 88 -4.80 1.16 -2.70
CA ASN A 88 -4.02 0.14 -3.38
C ASN A 88 -2.76 -0.15 -2.57
N ASN A 89 -2.80 -1.19 -1.74
CA ASN A 89 -1.71 -1.53 -0.82
C ASN A 89 -0.98 -2.83 -1.22
N ALA A 90 -1.57 -3.68 -2.05
CA ALA A 90 -0.98 -4.94 -2.43
C ALA A 90 0.44 -4.80 -3.00
N GLY A 91 1.32 -5.73 -2.63
CA GLY A 91 2.67 -5.74 -3.17
C GLY A 91 3.56 -6.81 -2.56
N ILE A 92 4.38 -7.40 -3.41
CA ILE A 92 5.42 -8.38 -3.07
C ILE A 92 6.81 -7.75 -3.15
N ALA A 93 7.75 -8.38 -2.48
CA ALA A 93 9.15 -7.95 -2.50
C ALA A 93 9.83 -8.15 -3.86
N GLY A 94 9.39 -9.15 -4.63
CA GLY A 94 10.09 -9.60 -5.82
C GLY A 94 11.43 -10.27 -5.50
N GLU A 95 12.13 -10.68 -6.53
CA GLU A 95 13.46 -11.29 -6.41
C GLU A 95 14.51 -10.28 -5.93
N THR A 96 15.48 -10.76 -5.16
CA THR A 96 16.67 -10.01 -4.76
C THR A 96 17.88 -10.67 -5.43
N ALA A 97 18.34 -10.11 -6.55
CA ALA A 97 19.42 -10.67 -7.35
C ALA A 97 20.07 -9.60 -8.24
N GLY A 98 21.27 -9.86 -8.75
CA GLY A 98 21.89 -9.06 -9.79
C GLY A 98 21.06 -9.09 -11.07
N VAL A 99 21.16 -8.08 -11.92
CA VAL A 99 20.32 -7.96 -13.13
C VAL A 99 20.45 -9.16 -14.07
N GLY A 100 21.63 -9.78 -14.17
CA GLY A 100 21.85 -10.98 -15.00
C GLY A 100 21.32 -12.28 -14.39
N GLU A 101 20.93 -12.27 -13.13
CA GLU A 101 20.45 -13.46 -12.40
C GLU A 101 18.93 -13.41 -12.16
N GLN A 102 18.30 -12.26 -12.42
CA GLN A 102 16.85 -12.12 -12.27
C GLN A 102 16.11 -12.88 -13.36
N THR A 103 14.99 -13.52 -13.00
CA THR A 103 14.20 -14.27 -13.95
C THR A 103 13.12 -13.40 -14.58
N LEU A 104 12.74 -13.72 -15.82
CA LEU A 104 11.60 -13.06 -16.48
C LEU A 104 10.29 -13.34 -15.73
N GLY A 105 10.13 -14.55 -15.16
CA GLY A 105 8.97 -14.91 -14.35
C GLY A 105 8.84 -14.04 -13.10
N GLY A 106 9.91 -13.88 -12.32
CA GLY A 106 9.93 -13.01 -11.14
C GLY A 106 9.70 -11.54 -11.46
N TRP A 107 10.24 -11.07 -12.60
CA TRP A 107 9.94 -9.74 -13.12
C TRP A 107 8.43 -9.58 -13.40
N GLN A 108 7.83 -10.51 -14.16
CA GLN A 108 6.40 -10.46 -14.52
C GLN A 108 5.48 -10.56 -13.30
N GLU A 109 5.80 -11.44 -12.34
CA GLU A 109 5.05 -11.57 -11.09
C GLU A 109 5.08 -10.25 -10.29
N CYS A 110 6.26 -9.66 -10.16
CA CYS A 110 6.41 -8.39 -9.45
C CYS A 110 5.61 -7.25 -10.12
N LEU A 111 5.67 -7.14 -11.45
CA LEU A 111 4.85 -6.20 -12.21
C LEU A 111 3.36 -6.46 -12.02
N GLN A 112 2.94 -7.72 -12.12
CA GLN A 112 1.53 -8.10 -12.01
C GLN A 112 0.95 -7.71 -10.65
N VAL A 113 1.64 -8.06 -9.55
CA VAL A 113 1.13 -7.81 -8.20
C VAL A 113 1.29 -6.35 -7.78
N ASN A 114 2.44 -5.71 -8.09
CA ASN A 114 2.75 -4.39 -7.53
C ASN A 114 2.26 -3.21 -8.39
N LEU A 115 1.98 -3.45 -9.68
CA LEU A 115 1.64 -2.36 -10.62
C LEU A 115 0.36 -2.64 -11.38
N THR A 116 0.26 -3.79 -12.07
CA THR A 116 -0.90 -4.15 -12.87
C THR A 116 -2.15 -4.30 -12.01
N SER A 117 -2.05 -4.90 -10.82
CA SER A 117 -3.19 -5.04 -9.91
C SER A 117 -3.74 -3.69 -9.44
N HIS A 118 -2.85 -2.71 -9.17
CA HIS A 118 -3.27 -1.35 -8.84
C HIS A 118 -4.02 -0.70 -10.01
N PHE A 119 -3.46 -0.80 -11.22
CA PHE A 119 -4.12 -0.30 -12.42
C PHE A 119 -5.49 -0.95 -12.62
N GLU A 120 -5.58 -2.28 -12.59
CA GLU A 120 -6.83 -3.02 -12.81
C GLU A 120 -7.89 -2.69 -11.75
N THR A 121 -7.51 -2.59 -10.48
CA THR A 121 -8.43 -2.16 -9.41
C THR A 121 -9.02 -0.78 -9.73
N MET A 122 -8.17 0.18 -10.12
CA MET A 122 -8.63 1.54 -10.46
C MET A 122 -9.45 1.55 -11.75
N ARG A 123 -9.01 0.83 -12.79
CA ARG A 123 -9.72 0.75 -14.07
C ARG A 123 -11.16 0.28 -13.92
N VAL A 124 -11.40 -0.69 -13.04
CA VAL A 124 -12.75 -1.23 -12.80
C VAL A 124 -13.55 -0.37 -11.81
N ALA A 125 -12.92 0.13 -10.76
CA ALA A 125 -13.63 0.80 -9.67
C ALA A 125 -13.87 2.30 -9.91
N VAL A 126 -12.91 3.03 -10.52
CA VAL A 126 -12.99 4.50 -10.67
C VAL A 126 -14.21 5.00 -11.44
N PRO A 127 -14.69 4.33 -12.51
CA PRO A 127 -15.92 4.79 -13.19
C PRO A 127 -17.15 4.85 -12.29
N ARG A 128 -17.17 4.09 -11.20
CA ARG A 128 -18.29 3.98 -10.24
C ARG A 128 -18.00 4.64 -8.88
N MET A 129 -16.81 5.24 -8.69
CA MET A 129 -16.51 5.99 -7.48
C MET A 129 -17.33 7.26 -7.36
N GLU A 130 -17.60 7.65 -6.13
CA GLU A 130 -18.17 8.97 -5.84
C GLU A 130 -17.19 10.10 -6.15
N ASP A 131 -17.70 11.23 -6.68
CA ASP A 131 -16.92 12.45 -6.83
C ASP A 131 -16.49 13.00 -5.47
N GLY A 132 -15.38 13.69 -5.40
CA GLY A 132 -14.80 14.16 -4.13
C GLY A 132 -14.09 13.07 -3.33
N GLY A 133 -13.87 11.90 -3.92
CA GLY A 133 -13.20 10.76 -3.29
C GLY A 133 -11.68 10.90 -3.17
N ALA A 134 -11.03 9.82 -2.71
CA ALA A 134 -9.58 9.75 -2.61
C ALA A 134 -9.03 8.38 -3.04
N ILE A 135 -7.91 8.38 -3.74
CA ILE A 135 -7.14 7.18 -4.09
C ILE A 135 -5.75 7.32 -3.48
N LEU A 136 -5.34 6.31 -2.72
CA LEU A 136 -4.02 6.20 -2.13
C LEU A 136 -3.34 4.93 -2.61
N SER A 137 -2.19 5.05 -3.26
CA SER A 137 -1.41 3.89 -3.70
C SER A 137 -0.14 3.76 -2.86
N VAL A 138 0.06 2.60 -2.23
CA VAL A 138 1.25 2.33 -1.41
C VAL A 138 2.42 1.98 -2.32
N ALA A 139 3.29 2.96 -2.52
CA ALA A 139 4.56 2.80 -3.23
C ALA A 139 5.67 2.31 -2.27
N SER A 140 6.78 2.99 -2.24
CA SER A 140 7.93 2.80 -1.34
C SER A 140 8.92 3.94 -1.54
N VAL A 141 9.84 4.18 -0.61
CA VAL A 141 11.04 5.01 -0.86
C VAL A 141 11.85 4.49 -2.04
N ALA A 142 11.81 3.18 -2.35
CA ALA A 142 12.40 2.58 -3.56
C ALA A 142 11.78 3.12 -4.88
N GLY A 143 10.68 3.86 -4.82
CA GLY A 143 10.13 4.63 -5.94
C GLY A 143 10.71 6.05 -6.07
N ARG A 144 11.69 6.44 -5.25
CA ARG A 144 12.37 7.75 -5.29
C ARG A 144 13.88 7.67 -5.35
N VAL A 145 14.45 6.56 -4.84
CA VAL A 145 15.90 6.35 -4.80
C VAL A 145 16.26 5.05 -5.51
N GLY A 146 17.51 4.92 -5.95
CA GLY A 146 18.02 3.68 -6.48
C GLY A 146 18.01 2.58 -5.42
N PHE A 147 17.66 1.35 -5.79
CA PHE A 147 17.59 0.22 -4.88
C PHE A 147 18.27 -0.99 -5.52
N ALA A 148 19.54 -1.17 -5.21
CA ALA A 148 20.38 -2.23 -5.78
C ALA A 148 19.80 -3.62 -5.52
N TYR A 149 19.95 -4.52 -6.48
CA TYR A 149 19.49 -5.93 -6.42
C TYR A 149 17.98 -6.12 -6.35
N ARG A 150 17.19 -5.06 -6.49
CA ARG A 150 15.74 -5.04 -6.35
C ARG A 150 15.06 -4.36 -7.55
N LEU A 151 15.62 -4.58 -8.75
CA LEU A 151 15.18 -3.88 -9.97
C LEU A 151 13.68 -4.01 -10.25
N PRO A 152 13.03 -5.21 -10.22
CA PRO A 152 11.59 -5.32 -10.49
C PRO A 152 10.75 -4.53 -9.48
N TYR A 153 11.11 -4.64 -8.19
CA TYR A 153 10.44 -3.91 -7.13
C TYR A 153 10.54 -2.38 -7.30
N ALA A 154 11.78 -1.89 -7.51
CA ALA A 154 11.99 -0.45 -7.71
C ALA A 154 11.23 0.06 -8.94
N ALA A 155 11.31 -0.65 -10.08
CA ALA A 155 10.59 -0.28 -11.29
C ALA A 155 9.07 -0.16 -11.06
N THR A 156 8.47 -1.13 -10.33
CA THR A 156 7.05 -1.08 -10.01
C THR A 156 6.70 0.08 -9.10
N LYS A 157 7.54 0.39 -8.09
CA LYS A 157 7.26 1.47 -7.14
C LYS A 157 7.44 2.86 -7.75
N TRP A 158 8.34 3.05 -8.71
CA TRP A 158 8.39 4.23 -9.57
C TRP A 158 7.13 4.33 -10.46
N GLY A 159 6.68 3.20 -11.03
CA GLY A 159 5.46 3.12 -11.83
C GLY A 159 4.21 3.54 -11.05
N VAL A 160 4.08 3.12 -9.79
CA VAL A 160 2.96 3.50 -8.89
C VAL A 160 2.93 5.02 -8.68
N ILE A 161 4.08 5.67 -8.50
CA ILE A 161 4.15 7.14 -8.38
C ILE A 161 3.72 7.81 -9.69
N GLY A 162 4.18 7.29 -10.83
CA GLY A 162 3.79 7.79 -12.16
C GLY A 162 2.28 7.69 -12.37
N MET A 163 1.68 6.55 -12.04
CA MET A 163 0.21 6.38 -12.10
C MET A 163 -0.52 7.37 -11.20
N ALA A 164 -0.09 7.53 -9.95
CA ALA A 164 -0.74 8.47 -9.02
C ALA A 164 -0.73 9.91 -9.55
N LYS A 165 0.39 10.36 -10.13
CA LYS A 165 0.51 11.70 -10.72
C LYS A 165 -0.40 11.88 -11.94
N SER A 166 -0.45 10.90 -12.84
CA SER A 166 -1.26 10.96 -14.05
C SER A 166 -2.75 10.98 -13.72
N LEU A 167 -3.19 10.07 -12.83
CA LEU A 167 -4.58 10.00 -12.40
C LEU A 167 -5.02 11.22 -11.58
N ALA A 168 -4.12 11.86 -10.85
CA ALA A 168 -4.44 13.10 -10.14
C ALA A 168 -4.86 14.24 -11.09
N VAL A 169 -4.23 14.29 -12.28
CA VAL A 169 -4.61 15.25 -13.33
C VAL A 169 -5.93 14.85 -13.99
N GLU A 170 -6.06 13.56 -14.35
CA GLU A 170 -7.24 13.01 -15.04
C GLU A 170 -8.52 13.14 -14.20
N LEU A 171 -8.43 12.79 -12.91
CA LEU A 171 -9.57 12.73 -12.00
C LEU A 171 -9.84 14.04 -11.25
N GLY A 172 -8.99 15.05 -11.43
CA GLY A 172 -9.16 16.39 -10.84
C GLY A 172 -10.52 17.01 -11.12
N PRO A 173 -11.09 16.96 -12.35
CA PRO A 173 -12.43 17.47 -12.64
C PRO A 173 -13.56 16.81 -11.84
N ARG A 174 -13.36 15.57 -11.36
CA ARG A 174 -14.27 14.87 -10.45
C ARG A 174 -13.96 15.12 -8.97
N ALA A 175 -13.03 16.03 -8.67
CA ALA A 175 -12.52 16.29 -7.33
C ALA A 175 -11.99 15.03 -6.60
N ILE A 176 -11.63 13.98 -7.33
CA ILE A 176 -10.99 12.77 -6.78
C ILE A 176 -9.49 13.04 -6.64
N ARG A 177 -8.99 12.99 -5.41
CA ARG A 177 -7.57 13.19 -5.10
C ARG A 177 -6.81 11.88 -5.22
N VAL A 178 -5.63 11.90 -5.83
CA VAL A 178 -4.81 10.69 -6.00
C VAL A 178 -3.41 10.96 -5.49
N ASN A 179 -2.95 10.16 -4.52
CA ASN A 179 -1.62 10.29 -3.94
C ASN A 179 -0.91 8.94 -3.82
N ALA A 180 0.41 8.97 -3.70
CA ALA A 180 1.24 7.82 -3.38
C ALA A 180 1.81 7.96 -1.96
N LEU A 181 1.69 6.91 -1.15
CA LEU A 181 2.33 6.78 0.16
C LEU A 181 3.63 5.98 0.00
N LEU A 182 4.73 6.51 0.51
CA LEU A 182 6.06 5.90 0.38
C LEU A 182 6.60 5.46 1.75
N PRO A 183 6.30 4.22 2.19
CA PRO A 183 6.90 3.66 3.39
C PRO A 183 8.43 3.58 3.27
N GLY A 184 9.10 3.81 4.40
CA GLY A 184 10.51 3.52 4.59
C GLY A 184 10.76 2.10 5.08
N ILE A 185 11.59 1.96 6.11
CA ILE A 185 11.91 0.68 6.77
C ILE A 185 10.81 0.41 7.79
N VAL A 186 9.86 -0.44 7.42
CA VAL A 186 8.67 -0.72 8.24
C VAL A 186 8.95 -1.88 9.16
N GLN A 187 8.68 -1.73 10.46
CA GLN A 187 8.81 -2.78 11.47
C GLN A 187 7.90 -3.98 11.17
N GLY A 188 8.37 -5.21 11.41
CA GLY A 188 7.58 -6.43 11.32
C GLY A 188 8.32 -7.59 10.69
N GLU A 189 7.74 -8.78 10.74
CA GLU A 189 8.36 -10.06 10.32
C GLU A 189 8.95 -10.03 8.89
N ARG A 190 8.30 -9.31 7.97
CA ARG A 190 8.81 -9.17 6.60
C ARG A 190 10.17 -8.46 6.58
N GLN A 191 10.32 -7.42 7.40
CA GLN A 191 11.57 -6.67 7.50
C GLN A 191 12.63 -7.49 8.22
N ASP A 192 12.24 -8.21 9.27
CA ASP A 192 13.18 -9.08 10.02
C ASP A 192 13.77 -10.16 9.11
N LYS A 193 12.94 -10.80 8.27
CA LYS A 193 13.41 -11.75 7.25
C LYS A 193 14.38 -11.12 6.23
N VAL A 194 14.18 -9.86 5.86
CA VAL A 194 15.10 -9.13 4.97
C VAL A 194 16.42 -8.85 5.66
N ILE A 195 16.39 -8.45 6.94
CA ILE A 195 17.59 -8.21 7.76
C ILE A 195 18.38 -9.51 7.90
N GLU A 196 17.71 -10.61 8.28
CA GLU A 196 18.33 -11.94 8.43
C GLU A 196 19.02 -12.40 7.12
N ALA A 197 18.31 -12.28 5.99
CA ALA A 197 18.86 -12.68 4.70
C ALA A 197 20.10 -11.87 4.32
N LYS A 198 20.08 -10.56 4.53
CA LYS A 198 21.22 -9.67 4.27
C LYS A 198 22.38 -9.95 5.23
N ALA A 199 22.12 -10.13 6.52
CA ALA A 199 23.12 -10.46 7.54
C ALA A 199 23.86 -11.74 7.17
N LYS A 200 23.12 -12.79 6.76
CA LYS A 200 23.69 -14.07 6.31
C LYS A 200 24.60 -13.90 5.10
N VAL A 201 24.20 -13.15 4.08
CA VAL A 201 25.01 -12.90 2.88
C VAL A 201 26.30 -12.16 3.20
N ARG A 202 26.24 -11.22 4.16
CA ARG A 202 27.39 -10.38 4.55
C ARG A 202 28.26 -11.00 5.65
N GLY A 203 27.82 -12.10 6.28
CA GLY A 203 28.55 -12.76 7.36
C GLY A 203 28.63 -11.92 8.65
N ILE A 204 27.64 -11.08 8.91
CA ILE A 204 27.50 -10.24 10.12
C ILE A 204 26.27 -10.66 10.94
N SER A 205 26.15 -10.14 12.16
CA SER A 205 25.00 -10.45 13.02
C SER A 205 23.71 -9.73 12.55
N PHE A 206 22.57 -10.23 13.03
CA PHE A 206 21.27 -9.57 12.78
C PHE A 206 21.26 -8.12 13.29
N GLU A 207 21.78 -7.88 14.50
CA GLU A 207 21.79 -6.54 15.10
C GLU A 207 22.71 -5.57 14.34
N GLU A 208 23.90 -6.00 13.92
CA GLU A 208 24.78 -5.18 13.07
C GLU A 208 24.10 -4.81 11.75
N MET A 209 23.43 -5.79 11.09
CA MET A 209 22.71 -5.52 9.85
C MET A 209 21.52 -4.60 10.05
N LYS A 210 20.80 -4.75 11.15
CA LYS A 210 19.68 -3.88 11.55
C LYS A 210 20.16 -2.44 11.77
N ASP A 211 21.26 -2.25 12.50
CA ASP A 211 21.82 -0.93 12.76
C ASP A 211 22.28 -0.25 11.46
N GLU A 212 22.94 -0.99 10.56
CA GLU A 212 23.30 -0.47 9.25
C GLU A 212 22.08 -0.04 8.42
N ILE A 213 21.03 -0.86 8.41
CA ILE A 213 19.79 -0.55 7.69
C ILE A 213 19.12 0.69 8.29
N LEU A 214 19.04 0.80 9.62
CA LEU A 214 18.44 1.95 10.29
C LEU A 214 19.27 3.22 10.12
N SER A 215 20.59 3.12 10.00
CA SER A 215 21.48 4.26 9.75
C SER A 215 21.20 4.96 8.40
N ALA A 216 20.53 4.30 7.47
CA ALA A 216 20.08 4.90 6.21
C ALA A 216 18.96 5.93 6.40
N ALA A 217 18.22 5.86 7.50
CA ALA A 217 17.19 6.82 7.86
C ALA A 217 17.76 7.85 8.86
N SER A 218 17.57 9.15 8.58
CA SER A 218 18.09 10.22 9.46
C SER A 218 17.55 10.13 10.88
N LEU A 219 16.32 9.63 11.08
CA LEU A 219 15.73 9.42 12.40
C LEU A 219 16.19 8.13 13.09
N GLY A 220 16.95 7.25 12.43
CA GLY A 220 17.54 6.03 12.99
C GLY A 220 16.53 5.05 13.60
N ARG A 221 15.29 5.02 13.11
CA ARG A 221 14.24 4.17 13.67
C ARG A 221 13.33 3.58 12.60
N PHE A 222 12.67 2.49 12.94
CA PHE A 222 11.63 1.91 12.11
C PHE A 222 10.41 2.84 12.00
N VAL A 223 9.71 2.71 10.88
CA VAL A 223 8.33 3.18 10.71
C VAL A 223 7.40 2.08 11.19
N THR A 224 6.35 2.43 11.92
CA THR A 224 5.32 1.48 12.36
C THR A 224 4.18 1.39 11.31
N HIS A 225 3.36 0.36 11.42
CA HIS A 225 2.14 0.27 10.62
C HIS A 225 1.18 1.40 10.94
N GLU A 226 1.12 1.83 12.20
CA GLU A 226 0.31 2.93 12.71
C GLU A 226 0.73 4.28 12.13
N ASP A 227 2.04 4.56 12.00
CA ASP A 227 2.53 5.78 11.34
C ASP A 227 1.99 5.90 9.91
N LEU A 228 1.93 4.76 9.20
CA LEU A 228 1.42 4.70 7.83
C LEU A 228 -0.11 4.82 7.78
N ALA A 229 -0.81 4.23 8.75
CA ALA A 229 -2.25 4.32 8.86
C ALA A 229 -2.72 5.75 9.17
N GLU A 230 -2.02 6.46 10.07
CA GLU A 230 -2.29 7.87 10.36
C GLU A 230 -2.07 8.77 9.13
N GLN A 231 -0.99 8.54 8.39
CA GLN A 231 -0.75 9.29 7.16
C GLN A 231 -1.78 8.98 6.06
N ALA A 232 -2.21 7.71 5.94
CA ALA A 232 -3.28 7.32 5.04
C ALA A 232 -4.60 7.98 5.41
N TYR A 233 -4.94 8.00 6.71
CA TYR A 233 -6.11 8.70 7.24
C TYR A 233 -6.08 10.19 6.91
N PHE A 234 -4.95 10.86 7.16
CA PHE A 234 -4.77 12.26 6.82
C PHE A 234 -5.03 12.53 5.32
N LEU A 235 -4.38 11.74 4.45
CA LEU A 235 -4.49 11.92 3.00
C LEU A 235 -5.88 11.60 2.44
N CYS A 236 -6.58 10.63 3.04
CA CYS A 236 -7.90 10.20 2.56
C CYS A 236 -9.07 10.99 3.16
N SER A 237 -8.85 11.71 4.26
CA SER A 237 -9.84 12.58 4.90
C SER A 237 -9.82 14.02 4.36
N ASP A 238 -10.71 14.87 4.87
CA ASP A 238 -10.79 16.29 4.54
C ASP A 238 -9.56 17.09 5.01
N LEU A 239 -8.73 16.54 5.91
CA LEU A 239 -7.44 17.15 6.26
C LEU A 239 -6.51 17.27 5.06
N GLY A 240 -6.56 16.29 4.15
CA GLY A 240 -5.80 16.26 2.91
C GLY A 240 -6.50 16.87 1.69
N LYS A 241 -7.60 17.63 1.85
CA LYS A 241 -8.47 18.08 0.75
C LYS A 241 -7.79 18.83 -0.40
N ASN A 242 -6.64 19.43 -0.17
CA ASN A 242 -5.86 20.15 -1.17
C ASN A 242 -4.55 19.42 -1.55
N ILE A 243 -4.42 18.13 -1.20
CA ILE A 243 -3.24 17.30 -1.52
C ILE A 243 -3.63 16.27 -2.57
N SER A 244 -3.11 16.45 -3.80
CA SER A 244 -3.30 15.52 -4.92
C SER A 244 -2.03 15.48 -5.78
N GLY A 245 -1.73 14.35 -6.41
CA GLY A 245 -0.57 14.13 -7.24
C GLY A 245 0.76 14.05 -6.46
N GLN A 246 0.71 13.88 -5.13
CA GLN A 246 1.89 13.89 -4.29
C GLN A 246 2.40 12.48 -4.00
N ALA A 247 3.73 12.37 -3.82
CA ALA A 247 4.43 11.19 -3.34
C ALA A 247 4.95 11.50 -1.93
N ILE A 248 4.21 11.08 -0.91
CA ILE A 248 4.46 11.42 0.50
C ILE A 248 5.24 10.29 1.17
N SER A 249 6.44 10.59 1.63
CA SER A 249 7.28 9.63 2.34
C SER A 249 6.99 9.62 3.84
N VAL A 250 6.83 8.42 4.39
CA VAL A 250 6.86 8.14 5.83
C VAL A 250 8.04 7.19 6.06
N CYS A 251 9.24 7.75 6.22
CA CYS A 251 10.47 6.96 6.11
C CYS A 251 11.61 7.39 7.05
N GLY A 252 11.37 8.36 7.92
CA GLY A 252 12.45 8.91 8.76
C GLY A 252 13.57 9.57 7.96
N ASN A 253 13.28 10.07 6.75
CA ASN A 253 14.21 10.67 5.81
C ASN A 253 15.29 9.69 5.31
N ILE A 254 14.89 8.77 4.43
CA ILE A 254 15.82 7.92 3.68
C ILE A 254 16.19 8.62 2.38
N GLU A 255 17.46 9.02 2.25
CA GLU A 255 18.02 9.69 1.07
C GLU A 255 18.72 8.72 0.11
N LYS A 256 19.15 7.58 0.63
CA LYS A 256 19.77 6.49 -0.13
C LYS A 256 19.38 5.15 0.47
N ALA A 257 19.15 4.15 -0.38
CA ALA A 257 18.99 2.76 0.04
C ALA A 257 20.32 2.01 -0.20
N ASN A 258 20.86 1.43 0.85
CA ASN A 258 22.09 0.64 0.80
C ASN A 258 21.77 -0.84 0.54
#